data_46821bb5bdde7cb2301a2f405cf4a118
#
_entry.id   46821bb5bdde7cb2301a2f405cf4a118
#
_cell.length_a   1.000
_cell.length_b   1.000
_cell.length_c   1.000
_cell.angle_alpha   90.00
_cell.angle_beta   90.00
_cell.angle_gamma   90.00
#
_symmetry.space_group_name_H-M   'P 1'
#
loop_
_entity.id
_entity.type
_entity.pdbx_description
1 polymer ?
#
loop_
_entity_poly.entity_id
_entity_poly.type
_entity_poly.pdbx_seq_one_letter_code
_entity_poly.pdbx_strand_id
1 'polypeptide(L)'
;MGENEFIVSTGYPGYVFVGWAAGQFENDKGVKTPYANMFVLSPVSDYESEDYKAYGLKAEKKKCLSPEVWKGLEIGNRVKLFFDDKQRVMMAAIDE
;
A
#
# COMPACT_ATOMS: atom_id res chain seq x y z
N MET A 1 -27.86 0.37 -0.91
CA MET A 1 -26.53 0.88 -0.59
C MET A 1 -25.47 0.01 -1.22
N GLY A 2 -24.54 0.62 -1.84
CA GLY A 2 -23.49 -0.11 -2.47
C GLY A 2 -22.35 -0.45 -1.51
N GLU A 3 -21.91 -1.68 -1.54
CA GLU A 3 -20.74 -2.07 -0.78
C GLU A 3 -19.52 -1.29 -1.24
N ASN A 4 -19.49 -0.95 -2.55
CA ASN A 4 -18.38 -0.19 -3.11
C ASN A 4 -18.25 1.18 -2.47
N GLU A 5 -19.38 1.81 -2.21
CA GLU A 5 -19.37 3.12 -1.59
C GLU A 5 -18.81 3.04 -0.18
N PHE A 6 -19.19 2.00 0.55
CA PHE A 6 -18.69 1.80 1.88
C PHE A 6 -17.18 1.53 1.86
N ILE A 7 -16.71 0.73 0.92
CA ILE A 7 -15.29 0.40 0.81
C ILE A 7 -14.47 1.64 0.51
N VAL A 8 -14.97 2.51 -0.38
CA VAL A 8 -14.25 3.73 -0.71
C VAL A 8 -14.05 4.61 0.51
N SER A 9 -15.07 4.69 1.38
CA SER A 9 -14.97 5.53 2.56
C SER A 9 -14.16 4.89 3.69
N THR A 10 -13.97 3.57 3.66
CA THR A 10 -13.26 2.87 4.73
C THR A 10 -11.89 2.35 4.32
N GLY A 11 -11.45 2.65 3.09
CA GLY A 11 -10.16 2.22 2.59
C GLY A 11 -10.22 0.87 1.90
N TYR A 12 -9.08 0.40 1.46
CA TYR A 12 -8.95 -0.86 0.72
C TYR A 12 -8.33 -1.93 1.62
N PRO A 13 -9.10 -2.96 1.99
CA PRO A 13 -8.59 -4.03 2.83
C PRO A 13 -7.82 -5.07 2.03
N GLY A 14 -7.24 -6.02 2.72
CA GLY A 14 -6.61 -7.15 2.05
C GLY A 14 -5.09 -7.05 1.94
N TYR A 15 -4.51 -6.03 2.54
CA TYR A 15 -3.06 -5.88 2.54
C TYR A 15 -2.46 -6.38 3.85
N VAL A 16 -1.25 -6.93 3.76
CA VAL A 16 -0.48 -7.30 4.94
C VAL A 16 0.81 -6.48 4.91
N PHE A 17 1.05 -5.74 5.98
CA PHE A 17 2.24 -4.89 6.06
C PHE A 17 3.47 -5.77 6.34
N VAL A 18 4.52 -5.63 5.52
CA VAL A 18 5.71 -6.45 5.68
C VAL A 18 7.00 -5.64 5.74
N GLY A 19 6.93 -4.32 5.61
CA GLY A 19 8.12 -3.50 5.74
C GLY A 19 7.94 -2.11 5.22
N TRP A 20 8.99 -1.30 5.35
CA TRP A 20 8.99 0.07 4.83
C TRP A 20 10.42 0.50 4.53
N ALA A 21 10.52 1.52 3.71
CA ALA A 21 11.81 2.15 3.44
C ALA A 21 11.57 3.64 3.27
N ALA A 22 12.44 4.43 3.85
CA ALA A 22 12.33 5.88 3.77
C ALA A 22 13.73 6.47 3.70
N GLY A 23 13.84 7.62 3.05
CA GLY A 23 15.11 8.27 2.92
C GLY A 23 15.00 9.50 2.05
N GLN A 24 16.10 9.87 1.44
CA GLN A 24 16.16 11.01 0.54
C GLN A 24 17.00 10.63 -0.66
N PHE A 25 16.64 11.16 -1.81
CA PHE A 25 17.51 11.07 -2.98
C PHE A 25 17.83 12.48 -3.45
N GLU A 26 18.98 12.61 -4.09
CA GLU A 26 19.44 13.90 -4.59
C GLU A 26 19.30 13.91 -6.10
N ASN A 27 18.67 14.95 -6.64
CA ASN A 27 18.51 15.06 -8.08
C ASN A 27 19.76 15.72 -8.69
N ASP A 28 19.74 15.89 -10.01
CA ASP A 28 20.87 16.46 -10.75
C ASP A 28 21.25 17.87 -10.30
N LYS A 29 20.33 18.55 -9.67
CA LYS A 29 20.56 19.92 -9.20
C LYS A 29 20.99 19.99 -7.75
N GLY A 30 21.23 18.85 -7.13
CA GLY A 30 21.63 18.79 -5.73
C GLY A 30 20.49 18.96 -4.74
N VAL A 31 19.25 18.89 -5.20
CA VAL A 31 18.10 19.03 -4.32
C VAL A 31 17.76 17.65 -3.75
N LYS A 32 17.67 17.56 -2.44
CA LYS A 32 17.30 16.31 -1.76
C LYS A 32 15.80 16.23 -1.64
N THR A 33 15.26 15.10 -2.11
CA THR A 33 13.82 14.86 -2.07
C THR A 33 13.55 13.66 -1.19
N PRO A 34 12.70 13.80 -0.16
CA PRO A 34 12.39 12.66 0.70
C PRO A 34 11.48 11.69 -0.01
N TYR A 35 11.59 10.42 0.36
CA TYR A 35 10.66 9.41 -0.12
C TYR A 35 10.25 8.51 1.04
N ALA A 36 9.09 7.92 0.90
CA ALA A 36 8.54 6.99 1.88
C ALA A 36 7.77 5.93 1.13
N ASN A 37 8.14 4.68 1.33
CA ASN A 37 7.47 3.55 0.70
C ASN A 37 7.18 2.49 1.75
N MET A 38 6.05 1.83 1.60
CA MET A 38 5.77 0.66 2.41
C MET A 38 5.66 -0.55 1.50
N PHE A 39 5.95 -1.70 2.06
CA PHE A 39 5.86 -2.96 1.32
C PHE A 39 4.74 -3.78 1.92
N VAL A 40 3.89 -4.29 1.04
CA VAL A 40 2.72 -5.03 1.47
C VAL A 40 2.54 -6.27 0.60
N LEU A 41 1.81 -7.22 1.13
CA LEU A 41 1.34 -8.36 0.36
C LEU A 41 -0.14 -8.16 0.10
N SER A 42 -0.57 -8.54 -1.09
CA SER A 42 -1.99 -8.50 -1.45
C SER A 42 -2.35 -9.72 -2.27
N PRO A 43 -3.62 -10.11 -2.30
CA PRO A 43 -4.01 -11.25 -3.12
C PRO A 43 -3.77 -10.95 -4.59
N VAL A 44 -3.31 -11.95 -5.33
CA VAL A 44 -3.25 -11.81 -6.77
C VAL A 44 -4.66 -11.87 -7.34
N SER A 45 -4.81 -11.37 -8.58
CA SER A 45 -6.10 -11.43 -9.24
C SER A 45 -6.53 -12.87 -9.44
N ASP A 46 -7.81 -13.16 -9.28
CA ASP A 46 -8.34 -14.49 -9.53
C ASP A 46 -8.74 -14.68 -10.98
N TYR A 47 -8.39 -13.73 -11.85
CA TYR A 47 -8.63 -13.85 -13.27
C TYR A 47 -7.81 -14.98 -13.87
N GLU A 48 -8.43 -15.81 -14.69
CA GLU A 48 -7.75 -16.89 -15.36
C GLU A 48 -8.05 -16.87 -16.86
N SER A 49 -7.05 -17.27 -17.64
CA SER A 49 -7.22 -17.48 -19.07
C SER A 49 -6.36 -18.69 -19.45
N GLU A 50 -6.35 -19.04 -20.72
CA GLU A 50 -5.52 -20.15 -21.19
C GLU A 50 -4.03 -19.87 -20.93
N ASP A 51 -3.65 -18.61 -21.00
CA ASP A 51 -2.26 -18.21 -20.92
C ASP A 51 -1.87 -17.60 -19.57
N TYR A 52 -2.81 -17.52 -18.62
CA TYR A 52 -2.53 -16.87 -17.35
C TYR A 52 -3.26 -17.54 -16.20
N LYS A 53 -2.52 -17.84 -15.17
CA LYS A 53 -3.08 -18.32 -13.91
C LYS A 53 -2.30 -17.68 -12.78
N ALA A 54 -2.98 -17.31 -11.72
CA ALA A 54 -2.34 -16.70 -10.57
C ALA A 54 -2.96 -17.24 -9.30
N TYR A 55 -2.14 -17.38 -8.27
CA TYR A 55 -2.58 -17.92 -7.00
C TYR A 55 -1.73 -17.37 -5.88
N GLY A 56 -2.36 -17.05 -4.76
CA GLY A 56 -1.62 -16.64 -3.58
C GLY A 56 -1.53 -15.13 -3.43
N LEU A 57 -0.43 -14.69 -2.88
CA LEU A 57 -0.20 -13.28 -2.59
C LEU A 57 0.96 -12.75 -3.42
N LYS A 58 0.90 -11.47 -3.71
CA LYS A 58 2.00 -10.79 -4.40
C LYS A 58 2.54 -9.68 -3.51
N ALA A 59 3.80 -9.34 -3.69
CA ALA A 59 4.44 -8.26 -2.97
C ALA A 59 4.32 -6.98 -3.78
N GLU A 60 4.00 -5.89 -3.12
CA GLU A 60 3.87 -4.59 -3.77
C GLU A 60 4.57 -3.51 -2.97
N LYS A 61 5.10 -2.53 -3.68
CA LYS A 61 5.64 -1.32 -3.08
C LYS A 61 4.58 -0.23 -3.27
N LYS A 62 4.21 0.43 -2.17
CA LYS A 62 3.24 1.52 -2.22
C LYS A 62 3.91 2.81 -1.77
N LYS A 63 3.81 3.86 -2.58
CA LYS A 63 4.30 5.17 -2.19
C LYS A 63 3.42 5.73 -1.10
N CYS A 64 4.03 6.35 -0.10
CA CYS A 64 3.31 6.96 1.02
C CYS A 64 3.57 8.44 1.06
N LEU A 65 2.64 9.19 1.62
CA LEU A 65 2.81 10.63 1.79
C LEU A 65 3.96 10.94 2.74
N SER A 66 4.13 10.13 3.77
CA SER A 66 5.18 10.35 4.76
C SER A 66 5.37 9.07 5.57
N PRO A 67 6.46 8.98 6.34
CA PRO A 67 6.65 7.84 7.24
C PRO A 67 5.59 7.70 8.32
N GLU A 68 4.82 8.75 8.56
CA GLU A 68 3.75 8.67 9.56
C GLU A 68 2.69 7.65 9.19
N VAL A 69 2.59 7.31 7.90
CA VAL A 69 1.58 6.36 7.42
C VAL A 69 1.70 5.01 8.11
N TRP A 70 2.92 4.53 8.33
CA TRP A 70 3.12 3.21 8.94
C TRP A 70 3.45 3.26 10.43
N LYS A 71 3.36 4.43 11.02
CA LYS A 71 3.66 4.56 12.43
C LYS A 71 2.70 3.71 13.25
N GLY A 72 3.26 2.88 14.12
CA GLY A 72 2.43 1.99 14.94
C GLY A 72 2.11 0.65 14.30
N LEU A 73 2.51 0.45 13.05
CA LEU A 73 2.29 -0.85 12.40
C LEU A 73 3.43 -1.80 12.69
N GLU A 74 3.10 -3.07 12.78
CA GLU A 74 4.09 -4.12 12.95
C GLU A 74 4.05 -5.06 11.76
N ILE A 75 5.20 -5.65 11.44
CA ILE A 75 5.28 -6.60 10.33
C ILE A 75 4.29 -7.74 10.59
N GLY A 76 3.47 -8.02 9.59
CA GLY A 76 2.45 -9.05 9.70
C GLY A 76 1.06 -8.51 9.98
N ASN A 77 0.93 -7.21 10.31
CA ASN A 77 -0.39 -6.63 10.53
C ASN A 77 -1.19 -6.60 9.24
N ARG A 78 -2.46 -6.95 9.35
CA ARG A 78 -3.39 -6.76 8.24
C ARG A 78 -3.83 -5.30 8.30
N VAL A 79 -3.84 -4.65 7.15
CA VAL A 79 -4.10 -3.21 7.10
C VAL A 79 -5.06 -2.86 6.00
N LYS A 80 -5.76 -1.75 6.20
CA LYS A 80 -6.55 -1.07 5.18
C LYS A 80 -5.75 0.14 4.76
N LEU A 81 -5.64 0.35 3.46
CA LEU A 81 -4.90 1.48 2.92
C LEU A 81 -5.87 2.51 2.35
N PHE A 82 -5.59 3.76 2.62
CA PHE A 82 -6.37 4.89 2.11
C PHE A 82 -5.47 5.68 1.18
N PHE A 83 -5.92 5.88 -0.04
CA PHE A 83 -5.12 6.51 -1.09
C PHE A 83 -5.60 7.91 -1.38
N ASP A 84 -4.67 8.77 -1.79
CA ASP A 84 -5.02 10.11 -2.25
C ASP A 84 -5.29 10.07 -3.75
N ASP A 85 -5.53 11.23 -4.35
CA ASP A 85 -5.85 11.32 -5.76
C ASP A 85 -4.68 10.99 -6.68
N LYS A 86 -3.48 10.89 -6.13
CA LYS A 86 -2.27 10.50 -6.89
C LYS A 86 -1.84 9.08 -6.60
N GLN A 87 -2.73 8.30 -5.99
CA GLN A 87 -2.49 6.90 -5.67
C GLN A 87 -1.38 6.68 -4.64
N ARG A 88 -1.12 7.68 -3.79
CA ARG A 88 -0.18 7.53 -2.69
C ARG A 88 -0.96 7.16 -1.44
N VAL A 89 -0.36 6.33 -0.60
CA VAL A 89 -1.02 5.96 0.65
C VAL A 89 -0.98 7.15 1.59
N MET A 90 -2.12 7.65 1.98
CA MET A 90 -2.21 8.76 2.90
C MET A 90 -2.46 8.33 4.34
N MET A 91 -2.96 7.13 4.53
CA MET A 91 -3.22 6.59 5.85
C MET A 91 -3.32 5.08 5.77
N ALA A 92 -2.89 4.40 6.82
CA ALA A 92 -3.05 2.96 6.95
C ALA A 92 -3.63 2.68 8.33
N ALA A 93 -4.62 1.80 8.39
CA ALA A 93 -5.24 1.44 9.64
C ALA A 93 -5.20 -0.08 9.81
N ILE A 94 -5.05 -0.53 11.04
CA ILE A 94 -5.04 -1.97 11.31
C ILE A 94 -6.44 -2.52 11.02
N ASP A 95 -6.45 -3.60 10.26
CA ASP A 95 -7.69 -4.26 9.85
C ASP A 95 -7.79 -5.56 10.62
N GLU A 96 -8.56 -5.54 11.68
CA GLU A 96 -8.73 -6.73 12.52
C GLU A 96 -9.91 -7.57 12.10
#